data_5dc8608add27339604d0250efd7b34c6
#
_entry.id   5dc8608add27339604d0250efd7b34c6
#
_cell.length_a   1.000
_cell.length_b   1.000
_cell.length_c   1.000
_cell.angle_alpha   90.00
_cell.angle_beta   90.00
_cell.angle_gamma   90.00
#
_symmetry.space_group_name_H-M   'P 1'
#
loop_
_entity.id
_entity.type
_entity.pdbx_description
1 polymer ?
#
loop_
_entity_poly.entity_id
_entity_poly.type
_entity_poly.pdbx_seq_one_letter_code
_entity_poly.pdbx_strand_id
1 'polypeptide(L)'
;DESLKERDEKIALQEEYTLEILAQQSALEEKEGQIKNQDEQLKSQDEKLEEQKLLLAELAAKLKDQEATLSAQQTSLDEKTAQLADQQKQIDKIIGVKAEVVESLRKEFSKNDVNVDIDAQTGALTLDANVMFDYDEAELTEEGKAALRQVLPIYCKVLLEKEHLPYLAEIIIDGYTDTDGDYSYNLELSQQRSLAVAQYLLEIQGEFLDAEESKSLENYLTVNGHSMANPILDEQGNVDKDASRRVEVKFRLKDEEMINQLNEIMTQSEGEDKKTAKKDES
;
A
#
# COMPACT_ATOMS: atom_id res chain seq x y z
N ASP A 1 -22.87 15.16 122.13
CA ASP A 1 -21.62 15.47 121.33
C ASP A 1 -21.19 14.33 120.35
N GLU A 2 -21.39 13.04 120.76
CA GLU A 2 -21.02 11.93 119.94
C GLU A 2 -21.94 11.76 118.66
N SER A 3 -23.23 11.98 118.87
CA SER A 3 -24.26 11.90 117.78
C SER A 3 -24.15 12.98 116.77
N LEU A 4 -23.56 14.14 117.05
CA LEU A 4 -23.30 15.21 116.18
C LEU A 4 -22.05 14.89 115.29
N LYS A 5 -21.03 14.30 115.86
CA LYS A 5 -19.84 13.83 115.18
C LYS A 5 -20.14 12.76 114.16
N GLU A 6 -20.95 11.76 114.57
CA GLU A 6 -21.39 10.71 113.59
C GLU A 6 -22.20 11.23 112.40
N ARG A 7 -23.00 12.34 112.66
CA ARG A 7 -23.75 12.97 111.56
C ARG A 7 -22.86 13.77 110.68
N ASP A 8 -21.87 14.53 111.22
CA ASP A 8 -20.93 15.28 110.42
C ASP A 8 -20.03 14.34 109.59
N GLU A 9 -19.58 13.16 110.07
CA GLU A 9 -18.88 12.15 109.37
C GLU A 9 -19.72 11.52 108.24
N LYS A 10 -21.01 11.28 108.43
CA LYS A 10 -21.94 10.81 107.40
C LYS A 10 -22.17 11.84 106.30
N ILE A 11 -22.28 13.11 106.68
CA ILE A 11 -22.43 14.25 105.70
C ILE A 11 -21.16 14.37 104.85
N ALA A 12 -19.98 14.37 105.45
CA ALA A 12 -18.70 14.42 104.70
C ALA A 12 -18.55 13.24 103.76
N LEU A 13 -18.93 12.02 104.23
CA LEU A 13 -18.89 10.84 103.33
C LEU A 13 -19.92 10.96 102.16
N GLN A 14 -21.08 11.55 102.44
CA GLN A 14 -22.09 11.74 101.41
C GLN A 14 -21.71 12.83 100.42
N GLU A 15 -20.98 13.88 100.84
CA GLU A 15 -20.38 14.90 99.95
C GLU A 15 -19.29 14.26 99.11
N GLU A 16 -18.42 13.42 99.66
CA GLU A 16 -17.36 12.71 98.92
C GLU A 16 -17.94 11.85 97.79
N TYR A 17 -18.95 10.97 98.15
CA TYR A 17 -19.65 10.18 97.12
C TYR A 17 -20.37 10.99 96.10
N THR A 18 -20.92 12.14 96.46
CA THR A 18 -21.56 13.05 95.46
C THR A 18 -20.58 13.70 94.50
N LEU A 19 -19.41 14.08 94.97
CA LEU A 19 -18.32 14.53 94.14
C LEU A 19 -17.76 13.47 93.19
N GLU A 20 -17.65 12.21 93.73
CA GLU A 20 -17.22 11.07 92.92
C GLU A 20 -18.22 10.73 91.81
N ILE A 21 -19.53 10.73 92.15
CA ILE A 21 -20.60 10.54 91.14
C ILE A 21 -20.58 11.60 90.08
N LEU A 22 -20.43 12.90 90.48
CA LEU A 22 -20.31 13.97 89.50
C LEU A 22 -19.09 13.85 88.57
N ALA A 23 -17.93 13.47 89.15
CA ALA A 23 -16.73 13.22 88.36
C ALA A 23 -16.92 12.06 87.38
N GLN A 24 -17.59 10.97 87.87
CA GLN A 24 -17.91 9.83 86.98
C GLN A 24 -18.91 10.21 85.89
N GLN A 25 -19.93 11.00 86.19
CA GLN A 25 -20.87 11.51 85.18
C GLN A 25 -20.18 12.38 84.13
N SER A 26 -19.32 13.30 84.53
CA SER A 26 -18.54 14.15 83.62
C SER A 26 -17.62 13.31 82.71
N ALA A 27 -16.97 12.28 83.26
CA ALA A 27 -16.12 11.36 82.48
C ALA A 27 -16.95 10.48 81.50
N LEU A 28 -18.19 10.15 81.91
CA LEU A 28 -19.11 9.41 81.05
C LEU A 28 -19.59 10.30 79.88
N GLU A 29 -19.97 11.53 80.12
CA GLU A 29 -20.35 12.52 79.07
C GLU A 29 -19.22 12.78 78.07
N GLU A 30 -17.97 12.86 78.58
CA GLU A 30 -16.80 13.04 77.70
C GLU A 30 -16.59 11.79 76.81
N LYS A 31 -16.72 10.59 77.40
CA LYS A 31 -16.61 9.32 76.61
C LYS A 31 -17.76 9.16 75.62
N GLU A 32 -18.96 9.52 75.96
CA GLU A 32 -20.10 9.52 75.03
C GLU A 32 -19.85 10.49 73.84
N GLY A 33 -19.30 11.67 74.10
CA GLY A 33 -18.87 12.62 73.06
C GLY A 33 -17.76 12.06 72.15
N GLN A 34 -16.81 11.35 72.77
CA GLN A 34 -15.73 10.71 72.00
C GLN A 34 -16.29 9.56 71.10
N ILE A 35 -17.18 8.73 71.63
CA ILE A 35 -17.82 7.65 70.89
C ILE A 35 -18.62 8.24 69.70
N LYS A 36 -19.41 9.26 69.92
CA LYS A 36 -20.20 9.92 68.88
C LYS A 36 -19.32 10.45 67.77
N ASN A 37 -18.19 11.09 68.12
CA ASN A 37 -17.23 11.59 67.14
C ASN A 37 -16.55 10.46 66.37
N GLN A 38 -16.24 9.36 67.02
CA GLN A 38 -15.68 8.14 66.36
C GLN A 38 -16.71 7.50 65.41
N ASP A 39 -17.97 7.43 65.77
CA ASP A 39 -19.06 6.92 64.94
C ASP A 39 -19.25 7.76 63.68
N GLU A 40 -19.18 9.11 63.80
CA GLU A 40 -19.24 10.01 62.68
C GLU A 40 -18.02 9.85 61.71
N GLN A 41 -16.83 9.64 62.30
CA GLN A 41 -15.62 9.37 61.53
C GLN A 41 -15.70 8.04 60.80
N LEU A 42 -16.19 6.97 61.48
CA LEU A 42 -16.39 5.65 60.89
C LEU A 42 -17.39 5.71 59.71
N LYS A 43 -18.51 6.40 59.88
CA LYS A 43 -19.47 6.64 58.78
C LYS A 43 -18.83 7.34 57.58
N SER A 44 -18.06 8.38 57.80
CA SER A 44 -17.36 9.10 56.72
C SER A 44 -16.31 8.22 56.04
N GLN A 45 -15.66 7.32 56.78
CA GLN A 45 -14.72 6.34 56.21
C GLN A 45 -15.44 5.26 55.41
N ASP A 46 -16.57 4.79 55.87
CA ASP A 46 -17.38 3.79 55.14
C ASP A 46 -17.92 4.37 53.83
N GLU A 47 -18.40 5.60 53.84
CA GLU A 47 -18.85 6.32 52.63
C GLU A 47 -17.72 6.44 51.61
N LYS A 48 -16.52 6.84 52.02
CA LYS A 48 -15.33 6.92 51.14
C LYS A 48 -14.91 5.54 50.63
N LEU A 49 -15.01 4.50 51.43
CA LEU A 49 -14.69 3.14 51.07
C LEU A 49 -15.61 2.60 49.95
N GLU A 50 -16.92 2.89 50.08
CA GLU A 50 -17.90 2.52 49.04
C GLU A 50 -17.68 3.32 47.75
N GLU A 51 -17.36 4.58 47.83
CA GLU A 51 -17.00 5.40 46.65
C GLU A 51 -15.73 4.85 45.93
N GLN A 52 -14.72 4.48 46.72
CA GLN A 52 -13.51 3.87 46.17
C GLN A 52 -13.75 2.50 45.52
N LYS A 53 -14.62 1.68 46.09
CA LYS A 53 -15.02 0.38 45.51
C LYS A 53 -15.74 0.56 44.16
N LEU A 54 -16.63 1.55 44.08
CA LEU A 54 -17.33 1.90 42.84
C LEU A 54 -16.35 2.34 41.75
N LEU A 55 -15.42 3.22 42.10
CA LEU A 55 -14.38 3.70 41.17
C LEU A 55 -13.46 2.56 40.70
N LEU A 56 -13.07 1.68 41.59
CA LEU A 56 -12.28 0.49 41.24
C LEU A 56 -13.04 -0.45 40.28
N ALA A 57 -14.32 -0.64 40.49
CA ALA A 57 -15.17 -1.44 39.61
C ALA A 57 -15.29 -0.82 38.21
N GLU A 58 -15.44 0.49 38.14
CA GLU A 58 -15.48 1.23 36.87
C GLU A 58 -14.13 1.14 36.11
N LEU A 59 -13.02 1.33 36.81
CA LEU A 59 -11.68 1.19 36.23
C LEU A 59 -11.41 -0.22 35.73
N ALA A 60 -11.81 -1.23 36.49
CA ALA A 60 -11.68 -2.62 36.08
C ALA A 60 -12.51 -2.95 34.82
N ALA A 61 -13.71 -2.37 34.70
CA ALA A 61 -14.53 -2.51 33.50
C ALA A 61 -13.87 -1.83 32.29
N LYS A 62 -13.33 -0.61 32.46
CA LYS A 62 -12.59 0.10 31.39
C LYS A 62 -11.34 -0.64 30.94
N LEU A 63 -10.57 -1.20 31.88
CA LEU A 63 -9.40 -2.01 31.55
C LEU A 63 -9.77 -3.23 30.70
N LYS A 64 -10.82 -3.93 31.09
CA LYS A 64 -11.31 -5.10 30.33
C LYS A 64 -11.76 -4.73 28.93
N ASP A 65 -12.41 -3.60 28.73
CA ASP A 65 -12.84 -3.11 27.43
C ASP A 65 -11.63 -2.70 26.57
N GLN A 66 -10.64 -2.05 27.17
CA GLN A 66 -9.38 -1.71 26.50
C GLN A 66 -8.58 -2.95 26.08
N GLU A 67 -8.51 -3.98 26.94
CA GLU A 67 -7.86 -5.24 26.62
C GLU A 67 -8.56 -5.94 25.44
N ALA A 68 -9.89 -5.95 25.40
CA ALA A 68 -10.66 -6.51 24.31
C ALA A 68 -10.41 -5.74 22.99
N THR A 69 -10.38 -4.40 23.06
CA THR A 69 -10.09 -3.54 21.90
C THR A 69 -8.67 -3.76 21.39
N LEU A 70 -7.69 -3.86 22.29
CA LEU A 70 -6.29 -4.11 21.93
C LEU A 70 -6.11 -5.48 21.26
N SER A 71 -6.78 -6.51 21.79
CA SER A 71 -6.77 -7.84 21.20
C SER A 71 -7.39 -7.88 19.81
N ALA A 72 -8.50 -7.15 19.58
CA ALA A 72 -9.11 -7.03 18.26
C ALA A 72 -8.22 -6.28 17.28
N GLN A 73 -7.56 -5.21 17.73
CA GLN A 73 -6.59 -4.46 16.91
C GLN A 73 -5.38 -5.30 16.53
N GLN A 74 -4.85 -6.10 17.49
CA GLN A 74 -3.73 -7.00 17.21
C GLN A 74 -4.10 -8.05 16.15
N THR A 75 -5.28 -8.67 16.28
CA THR A 75 -5.77 -9.63 15.27
C THR A 75 -5.89 -8.99 13.89
N SER A 76 -6.47 -7.79 13.81
CA SER A 76 -6.58 -7.05 12.53
C SER A 76 -5.20 -6.69 11.95
N LEU A 77 -4.23 -6.34 12.79
CA LEU A 77 -2.86 -6.05 12.36
C LEU A 77 -2.17 -7.31 11.81
N ASP A 78 -2.33 -8.44 12.48
CA ASP A 78 -1.76 -9.73 12.06
C ASP A 78 -2.36 -10.18 10.70
N GLU A 79 -3.67 -10.01 10.51
CA GLU A 79 -4.35 -10.28 9.24
C GLU A 79 -3.82 -9.38 8.11
N LYS A 80 -3.70 -8.07 8.36
CA LYS A 80 -3.16 -7.13 7.38
C LYS A 80 -1.70 -7.43 7.03
N THR A 81 -0.91 -7.79 8.01
CA THR A 81 0.50 -8.16 7.80
C THR A 81 0.62 -9.42 6.93
N ALA A 82 -0.23 -10.41 7.16
CA ALA A 82 -0.29 -11.60 6.33
C ALA A 82 -0.73 -11.28 4.89
N GLN A 83 -1.72 -10.41 4.71
CA GLN A 83 -2.15 -9.96 3.38
C GLN A 83 -1.04 -9.21 2.63
N LEU A 84 -0.33 -8.30 3.31
CA LEU A 84 0.80 -7.57 2.72
C LEU A 84 1.94 -8.52 2.30
N ALA A 85 2.24 -9.54 3.11
CA ALA A 85 3.25 -10.53 2.78
C ALA A 85 2.86 -11.39 1.55
N ASP A 86 1.59 -11.72 1.39
CA ASP A 86 1.10 -12.43 0.20
C ASP A 86 1.13 -11.53 -1.04
N GLN A 87 0.70 -10.30 -0.93
CA GLN A 87 0.78 -9.31 -2.01
C GLN A 87 2.24 -9.09 -2.46
N GLN A 88 3.19 -8.97 -1.51
CA GLN A 88 4.60 -8.83 -1.84
C GLN A 88 5.13 -10.03 -2.64
N LYS A 89 4.76 -11.26 -2.27
CA LYS A 89 5.12 -12.45 -3.06
C LYS A 89 4.56 -12.43 -4.48
N GLN A 90 3.34 -11.94 -4.66
CA GLN A 90 2.74 -11.80 -5.99
C GLN A 90 3.48 -10.77 -6.83
N ILE A 91 3.84 -9.63 -6.24
CA ILE A 91 4.65 -8.58 -6.87
C ILE A 91 6.01 -9.14 -7.31
N ASP A 92 6.73 -9.78 -6.41
CA ASP A 92 8.06 -10.36 -6.69
C ASP A 92 7.98 -11.38 -7.82
N LYS A 93 6.91 -12.18 -7.85
CA LYS A 93 6.67 -13.15 -8.91
C LYS A 93 6.46 -12.49 -10.28
N ILE A 94 5.67 -11.42 -10.36
CA ILE A 94 5.40 -10.74 -11.64
C ILE A 94 6.64 -10.00 -12.13
N ILE A 95 7.38 -9.34 -11.22
CA ILE A 95 8.68 -8.73 -11.56
C ILE A 95 9.64 -9.80 -12.09
N GLY A 96 9.69 -10.96 -11.45
CA GLY A 96 10.49 -12.09 -11.91
C GLY A 96 10.09 -12.55 -13.32
N VAL A 97 8.80 -12.76 -13.57
CA VAL A 97 8.29 -13.15 -14.91
C VAL A 97 8.63 -12.10 -15.96
N LYS A 98 8.49 -10.79 -15.65
CA LYS A 98 8.86 -9.73 -16.60
C LYS A 98 10.34 -9.81 -16.98
N ALA A 99 11.21 -9.97 -16.00
CA ALA A 99 12.65 -10.11 -16.23
C ALA A 99 12.98 -11.38 -17.06
N GLU A 100 12.29 -12.49 -16.79
CA GLU A 100 12.42 -13.74 -17.57
C GLU A 100 12.00 -13.56 -19.02
N VAL A 101 10.88 -12.87 -19.27
CA VAL A 101 10.41 -12.57 -20.64
C VAL A 101 11.44 -11.73 -21.38
N VAL A 102 11.93 -10.63 -20.76
CA VAL A 102 12.93 -9.75 -21.39
C VAL A 102 14.22 -10.50 -21.70
N GLU A 103 14.69 -11.35 -20.79
CA GLU A 103 15.88 -12.16 -21.01
C GLU A 103 15.67 -13.20 -22.12
N SER A 104 14.49 -13.83 -22.17
CA SER A 104 14.12 -14.76 -23.24
C SER A 104 14.08 -14.07 -24.60
N LEU A 105 13.50 -12.85 -24.67
CA LEU A 105 13.51 -12.05 -25.89
C LEU A 105 14.94 -11.77 -26.36
N ARG A 106 15.81 -11.27 -25.49
CA ARG A 106 17.21 -10.98 -25.82
C ARG A 106 17.96 -12.20 -26.31
N LYS A 107 17.77 -13.32 -25.65
CA LYS A 107 18.40 -14.60 -26.01
C LYS A 107 17.93 -15.10 -27.38
N GLU A 108 16.62 -15.05 -27.67
CA GLU A 108 16.09 -15.50 -28.95
C GLU A 108 16.49 -14.56 -30.10
N PHE A 109 16.52 -13.25 -29.88
CA PHE A 109 17.05 -12.29 -30.87
C PHE A 109 18.54 -12.53 -31.15
N SER A 110 19.35 -12.70 -30.13
CA SER A 110 20.78 -13.00 -30.27
C SER A 110 21.04 -14.32 -31.02
N LYS A 111 20.25 -15.35 -30.72
CA LYS A 111 20.35 -16.68 -31.36
C LYS A 111 20.01 -16.63 -32.85
N ASN A 112 19.14 -15.71 -33.26
CA ASN A 112 18.75 -15.54 -34.67
C ASN A 112 19.59 -14.45 -35.37
N ASP A 113 20.68 -13.96 -34.79
CA ASP A 113 21.55 -12.90 -35.32
C ASP A 113 20.79 -11.61 -35.67
N VAL A 114 19.68 -11.33 -34.99
CA VAL A 114 18.87 -10.11 -35.15
C VAL A 114 19.31 -9.10 -34.11
N ASN A 115 19.92 -8.01 -34.57
CA ASN A 115 20.36 -6.93 -33.69
C ASN A 115 19.24 -5.91 -33.51
N VAL A 116 18.58 -5.95 -32.38
CA VAL A 116 17.50 -5.02 -31.98
C VAL A 116 17.74 -4.48 -30.59
N ASP A 117 17.35 -3.26 -30.37
CA ASP A 117 17.37 -2.67 -29.05
C ASP A 117 16.07 -3.00 -28.29
N ILE A 118 16.23 -3.77 -27.22
CA ILE A 118 15.13 -4.12 -26.33
C ILE A 118 15.36 -3.41 -24.99
N ASP A 119 14.42 -2.56 -24.63
CA ASP A 119 14.45 -1.89 -23.33
C ASP A 119 14.50 -2.91 -22.19
N ALA A 120 15.49 -2.74 -21.32
CA ALA A 120 15.78 -3.70 -20.24
C ALA A 120 14.68 -3.77 -19.17
N GLN A 121 13.91 -2.71 -19.00
CA GLN A 121 12.89 -2.60 -17.95
C GLN A 121 11.50 -2.93 -18.49
N THR A 122 11.19 -2.46 -19.67
CA THR A 122 9.86 -2.59 -20.25
C THR A 122 9.71 -3.75 -21.21
N GLY A 123 10.83 -4.24 -21.79
CA GLY A 123 10.82 -5.23 -22.87
C GLY A 123 10.31 -4.66 -24.21
N ALA A 124 10.19 -3.34 -24.32
CA ALA A 124 9.77 -2.70 -25.55
C ALA A 124 10.83 -2.81 -26.64
N LEU A 125 10.37 -3.12 -27.85
CA LEU A 125 11.13 -3.11 -29.08
C LEU A 125 10.79 -1.82 -29.84
N THR A 126 11.78 -0.99 -30.11
CA THR A 126 11.61 0.26 -30.86
C THR A 126 11.98 0.05 -32.33
N LEU A 127 11.07 0.43 -33.21
CA LEU A 127 11.21 0.35 -34.66
C LEU A 127 11.19 1.75 -35.26
N ASP A 128 12.20 2.09 -36.08
CA ASP A 128 12.29 3.37 -36.74
C ASP A 128 11.19 3.50 -37.81
N ALA A 129 10.30 4.50 -37.64
CA ALA A 129 9.23 4.75 -38.60
C ALA A 129 9.74 5.19 -39.97
N ASN A 130 10.93 5.79 -40.07
CA ASN A 130 11.50 6.21 -41.35
C ASN A 130 11.95 5.00 -42.21
N VAL A 131 12.21 3.86 -41.61
CA VAL A 131 12.48 2.59 -42.33
C VAL A 131 11.17 1.95 -42.77
N MET A 132 10.14 2.02 -41.92
CA MET A 132 8.88 1.31 -42.14
C MET A 132 7.91 2.02 -43.09
N PHE A 133 7.96 3.35 -43.14
CA PHE A 133 6.99 4.20 -43.87
C PHE A 133 7.69 5.29 -44.65
N ASP A 134 7.15 5.63 -45.82
CA ASP A 134 7.52 6.84 -46.50
C ASP A 134 7.06 8.11 -45.74
N TYR A 135 7.63 9.25 -46.08
CA TYR A 135 7.31 10.51 -45.43
C TYR A 135 5.80 10.80 -45.53
N ASP A 136 5.18 11.09 -44.38
CA ASP A 136 3.76 11.43 -44.29
C ASP A 136 2.79 10.30 -44.69
N GLU A 137 3.29 9.04 -44.76
CA GLU A 137 2.51 7.88 -45.15
C GLU A 137 2.41 6.87 -44.00
N ALA A 138 1.40 5.99 -44.10
CA ALA A 138 1.15 4.89 -43.19
C ALA A 138 1.14 3.52 -43.89
N GLU A 139 1.46 3.46 -45.18
CA GLU A 139 1.65 2.22 -45.91
C GLU A 139 3.07 1.71 -45.68
N LEU A 140 3.18 0.43 -45.31
CA LEU A 140 4.48 -0.20 -45.05
C LEU A 140 5.30 -0.34 -46.35
N THR A 141 6.52 0.14 -46.32
CA THR A 141 7.50 -0.11 -47.36
C THR A 141 7.90 -1.59 -47.42
N GLU A 142 8.46 -2.05 -48.53
CA GLU A 142 9.00 -3.43 -48.62
C GLU A 142 10.17 -3.64 -47.67
N GLU A 143 10.98 -2.60 -47.40
CA GLU A 143 12.07 -2.63 -46.42
C GLU A 143 11.49 -2.74 -44.98
N GLY A 144 10.45 -1.97 -44.67
CA GLY A 144 9.70 -2.07 -43.40
C GLY A 144 9.10 -3.46 -43.18
N LYS A 145 8.44 -4.04 -44.20
CA LYS A 145 7.92 -5.40 -44.13
C LYS A 145 9.01 -6.42 -43.87
N ALA A 146 10.16 -6.29 -44.54
CA ALA A 146 11.30 -7.17 -44.34
C ALA A 146 11.88 -7.06 -42.94
N ALA A 147 11.98 -5.85 -42.37
CA ALA A 147 12.40 -5.64 -40.99
C ALA A 147 11.40 -6.26 -39.98
N LEU A 148 10.10 -6.02 -40.15
CA LEU A 148 9.04 -6.58 -39.32
C LEU A 148 9.02 -8.12 -39.35
N ARG A 149 9.26 -8.72 -40.51
CA ARG A 149 9.32 -10.20 -40.68
C ARG A 149 10.50 -10.83 -39.94
N GLN A 150 11.55 -10.07 -39.66
CA GLN A 150 12.67 -10.57 -38.84
C GLN A 150 12.39 -10.50 -37.34
N VAL A 151 11.66 -9.49 -36.87
CA VAL A 151 11.53 -9.20 -35.45
C VAL A 151 10.22 -9.70 -34.84
N LEU A 152 9.08 -9.51 -35.51
CA LEU A 152 7.76 -9.82 -34.95
C LEU A 152 7.57 -11.33 -34.65
N PRO A 153 8.02 -12.28 -35.52
CA PRO A 153 7.90 -13.71 -35.21
C PRO A 153 8.62 -14.11 -33.92
N ILE A 154 9.82 -13.58 -33.70
CA ILE A 154 10.61 -13.87 -32.50
C ILE A 154 9.89 -13.30 -31.26
N TYR A 155 9.49 -12.04 -31.34
CA TYR A 155 8.82 -11.33 -30.24
C TYR A 155 7.52 -12.03 -29.83
N CYS A 156 6.65 -12.34 -30.79
CA CYS A 156 5.37 -12.99 -30.55
C CYS A 156 5.54 -14.42 -30.03
N LYS A 157 6.46 -15.22 -30.58
CA LYS A 157 6.70 -16.58 -30.09
C LYS A 157 7.10 -16.61 -28.63
N VAL A 158 8.04 -15.76 -28.23
CA VAL A 158 8.47 -15.71 -26.81
C VAL A 158 7.31 -15.34 -25.90
N LEU A 159 6.49 -14.37 -26.27
CA LEU A 159 5.35 -13.97 -25.44
C LEU A 159 4.24 -15.01 -25.36
N LEU A 160 4.04 -15.78 -26.41
CA LEU A 160 2.99 -16.80 -26.49
C LEU A 160 3.45 -18.18 -25.98
N GLU A 161 4.71 -18.32 -25.51
CA GLU A 161 5.16 -19.54 -24.85
C GLU A 161 4.29 -19.90 -23.65
N LYS A 162 4.08 -21.18 -23.42
CA LYS A 162 3.23 -21.70 -22.33
C LYS A 162 3.63 -21.20 -20.94
N GLU A 163 4.89 -20.84 -20.77
CA GLU A 163 5.45 -20.30 -19.51
C GLU A 163 5.07 -18.84 -19.30
N HIS A 164 4.97 -18.03 -20.37
CA HIS A 164 4.69 -16.60 -20.31
C HIS A 164 3.20 -16.25 -20.51
N LEU A 165 2.50 -17.02 -21.35
CA LEU A 165 1.11 -16.78 -21.74
C LEU A 165 0.13 -16.60 -20.56
N PRO A 166 0.22 -17.35 -19.44
CA PRO A 166 -0.68 -17.16 -18.30
C PRO A 166 -0.60 -15.79 -17.65
N TYR A 167 0.55 -15.12 -17.79
CA TYR A 167 0.83 -13.81 -17.22
C TYR A 167 0.61 -12.65 -18.20
N LEU A 168 0.50 -12.94 -19.49
CA LEU A 168 0.32 -11.94 -20.54
C LEU A 168 -1.07 -11.29 -20.44
N ALA A 169 -1.10 -9.95 -20.44
CA ALA A 169 -2.33 -9.16 -20.53
C ALA A 169 -2.53 -8.61 -21.94
N GLU A 170 -1.47 -8.06 -22.55
CA GLU A 170 -1.54 -7.45 -23.88
C GLU A 170 -0.19 -7.52 -24.60
N ILE A 171 -0.27 -7.58 -25.92
CA ILE A 171 0.81 -7.26 -26.87
C ILE A 171 0.40 -5.96 -27.52
N ILE A 172 1.19 -4.91 -27.36
CA ILE A 172 0.81 -3.54 -27.68
C ILE A 172 1.68 -3.04 -28.84
N ILE A 173 1.06 -2.48 -29.87
CA ILE A 173 1.76 -1.78 -30.94
C ILE A 173 1.38 -0.30 -30.84
N ASP A 174 2.36 0.53 -30.47
CA ASP A 174 2.19 1.96 -30.23
C ASP A 174 2.91 2.76 -31.31
N GLY A 175 2.19 3.68 -31.96
CA GLY A 175 2.74 4.60 -32.94
C GLY A 175 2.96 5.99 -32.35
N TYR A 176 4.09 6.60 -32.70
CA TYR A 176 4.48 7.96 -32.30
C TYR A 176 4.93 8.77 -33.52
N THR A 177 4.70 10.08 -33.45
CA THR A 177 5.23 11.07 -34.42
C THR A 177 6.24 11.97 -33.73
N ASP A 178 6.92 12.81 -34.53
CA ASP A 178 7.63 13.96 -33.99
C ASP A 178 6.67 15.09 -33.59
N THR A 179 7.22 16.21 -33.17
CA THR A 179 6.48 17.38 -32.69
C THR A 179 6.07 18.37 -33.80
N ASP A 180 6.26 18.03 -35.06
CA ASP A 180 5.86 18.89 -36.18
C ASP A 180 4.40 18.62 -36.55
N GLY A 181 3.66 19.69 -36.88
CA GLY A 181 2.30 19.60 -37.35
C GLY A 181 1.23 19.69 -36.27
N ASP A 182 0.00 19.37 -36.63
CA ASP A 182 -1.17 19.43 -35.77
C ASP A 182 -1.34 18.11 -34.95
N TYR A 183 -1.76 18.24 -33.69
CA TYR A 183 -1.93 17.09 -32.80
C TYR A 183 -2.91 16.05 -33.34
N SER A 184 -4.06 16.51 -33.88
CA SER A 184 -5.09 15.60 -34.39
C SER A 184 -4.63 14.85 -35.62
N TYR A 185 -3.93 15.51 -36.50
CA TYR A 185 -3.30 14.89 -37.67
C TYR A 185 -2.28 13.83 -37.26
N ASN A 186 -1.38 14.19 -36.37
CA ASN A 186 -0.37 13.28 -35.86
C ASN A 186 -0.97 12.10 -35.10
N LEU A 187 -2.10 12.30 -34.40
CA LEU A 187 -2.83 11.23 -33.73
C LEU A 187 -3.38 10.22 -34.75
N GLU A 188 -3.99 10.70 -35.83
CA GLU A 188 -4.48 9.85 -36.90
C GLU A 188 -3.34 9.11 -37.61
N LEU A 189 -2.26 9.82 -37.99
CA LEU A 189 -1.10 9.23 -38.65
C LEU A 189 -0.43 8.14 -37.77
N SER A 190 -0.21 8.43 -36.48
CA SER A 190 0.37 7.47 -35.55
C SER A 190 -0.51 6.22 -35.34
N GLN A 191 -1.84 6.41 -35.29
CA GLN A 191 -2.80 5.29 -35.20
C GLN A 191 -2.80 4.45 -36.48
N GLN A 192 -2.75 5.07 -37.66
CA GLN A 192 -2.72 4.35 -38.94
C GLN A 192 -1.43 3.55 -39.10
N ARG A 193 -0.28 4.10 -38.68
CA ARG A 193 1.02 3.42 -38.71
C ARG A 193 1.05 2.18 -37.81
N SER A 194 0.62 2.31 -36.57
CA SER A 194 0.54 1.17 -35.67
C SER A 194 -0.47 0.09 -36.14
N LEU A 195 -1.59 0.54 -36.73
CA LEU A 195 -2.56 -0.37 -37.34
C LEU A 195 -1.97 -1.14 -38.54
N ALA A 196 -1.19 -0.46 -39.41
CA ALA A 196 -0.53 -1.10 -40.55
C ALA A 196 0.47 -2.18 -40.12
N VAL A 197 1.23 -1.94 -39.04
CA VAL A 197 2.13 -2.95 -38.44
C VAL A 197 1.33 -4.13 -37.90
N ALA A 198 0.22 -3.88 -37.20
CA ALA A 198 -0.63 -4.94 -36.66
C ALA A 198 -1.28 -5.77 -37.76
N GLN A 199 -1.78 -5.12 -38.82
CA GLN A 199 -2.37 -5.81 -39.98
C GLN A 199 -1.35 -6.71 -40.67
N TYR A 200 -0.12 -6.22 -40.85
CA TYR A 200 0.95 -7.01 -41.41
C TYR A 200 1.34 -8.21 -40.51
N LEU A 201 1.40 -8.01 -39.20
CA LEU A 201 1.62 -9.09 -38.24
C LEU A 201 0.55 -10.18 -38.38
N LEU A 202 -0.73 -9.80 -38.46
CA LEU A 202 -1.86 -10.75 -38.63
C LEU A 202 -1.82 -11.43 -40.02
N GLU A 203 -1.34 -10.77 -41.05
CA GLU A 203 -1.16 -11.35 -42.38
C GLU A 203 -0.13 -12.49 -42.36
N ILE A 204 1.01 -12.26 -41.69
CA ILE A 204 2.13 -13.25 -41.67
C ILE A 204 2.05 -14.23 -40.50
N GLN A 205 1.15 -14.09 -39.53
CA GLN A 205 1.14 -14.89 -38.32
C GLN A 205 1.10 -16.39 -38.59
N GLY A 206 0.37 -16.83 -39.60
CA GLY A 206 0.29 -18.25 -40.00
C GLY A 206 1.58 -18.86 -40.56
N GLU A 207 2.62 -18.05 -40.80
CA GLU A 207 3.94 -18.54 -41.22
C GLU A 207 4.78 -19.04 -40.03
N PHE A 208 4.47 -18.59 -38.80
CA PHE A 208 5.28 -18.86 -37.64
C PHE A 208 4.50 -19.25 -36.37
N LEU A 209 3.17 -19.07 -36.31
CA LEU A 209 2.28 -19.48 -35.24
C LEU A 209 1.37 -20.64 -35.72
N ASP A 210 1.01 -21.49 -34.77
CA ASP A 210 -0.07 -22.45 -35.00
C ASP A 210 -1.46 -21.81 -34.83
N ALA A 211 -2.53 -22.55 -35.02
CA ALA A 211 -3.91 -22.00 -34.95
C ALA A 211 -4.32 -21.55 -33.54
N GLU A 212 -3.78 -22.15 -32.48
CA GLU A 212 -4.06 -21.80 -31.09
C GLU A 212 -3.26 -20.54 -30.70
N GLU A 213 -2.01 -20.48 -31.06
CA GLU A 213 -1.12 -19.34 -30.90
C GLU A 213 -1.64 -18.10 -31.65
N SER A 214 -2.08 -18.28 -32.93
CA SER A 214 -2.66 -17.21 -33.73
C SER A 214 -3.91 -16.62 -33.05
N LYS A 215 -4.80 -17.48 -32.56
CA LYS A 215 -5.97 -17.03 -31.81
C LYS A 215 -5.59 -16.33 -30.50
N SER A 216 -4.54 -16.76 -29.84
CA SER A 216 -4.02 -16.09 -28.66
C SER A 216 -3.47 -14.72 -28.99
N LEU A 217 -2.69 -14.58 -30.09
CA LEU A 217 -2.22 -13.30 -30.58
C LEU A 217 -3.39 -12.32 -30.82
N GLU A 218 -4.42 -12.75 -31.54
CA GLU A 218 -5.60 -11.93 -31.81
C GLU A 218 -6.33 -11.46 -30.53
N ASN A 219 -6.33 -12.28 -29.47
CA ASN A 219 -6.95 -11.93 -28.19
C ASN A 219 -6.15 -10.93 -27.37
N TYR A 220 -4.84 -10.91 -27.53
CA TYR A 220 -3.95 -10.06 -26.72
C TYR A 220 -3.45 -8.81 -27.45
N LEU A 221 -3.67 -8.71 -28.79
CA LEU A 221 -3.18 -7.61 -29.60
C LEU A 221 -3.96 -6.33 -29.36
N THR A 222 -3.24 -5.26 -29.04
CA THR A 222 -3.77 -3.89 -28.89
C THR A 222 -2.97 -2.91 -29.75
N VAL A 223 -3.64 -1.90 -30.28
CA VAL A 223 -3.05 -0.93 -31.20
C VAL A 223 -3.40 0.49 -30.77
N ASN A 224 -2.39 1.34 -30.59
CA ASN A 224 -2.60 2.72 -30.17
C ASN A 224 -1.78 3.72 -31.00
N GLY A 225 -2.36 4.90 -31.21
CA GLY A 225 -1.66 6.09 -31.71
C GLY A 225 -1.49 7.09 -30.59
N HIS A 226 -0.29 7.62 -30.44
CA HIS A 226 0.07 8.54 -29.35
C HIS A 226 0.37 9.98 -29.83
N SER A 227 0.26 10.26 -31.16
CA SER A 227 0.62 11.55 -31.70
C SER A 227 2.08 11.92 -31.35
N MET A 228 2.31 13.13 -30.90
CA MET A 228 3.62 13.66 -30.48
C MET A 228 3.91 13.45 -28.98
N ALA A 229 3.18 12.55 -28.33
CA ALA A 229 3.41 12.26 -26.91
C ALA A 229 4.77 11.57 -26.70
N ASN A 230 5.38 11.83 -25.54
CA ASN A 230 6.66 11.21 -25.13
C ASN A 230 7.76 11.33 -26.19
N PRO A 231 8.11 12.56 -26.64
CA PRO A 231 9.17 12.75 -27.60
C PRO A 231 10.50 12.27 -27.04
N ILE A 232 11.34 11.69 -27.90
CA ILE A 232 12.70 11.32 -27.50
C ILE A 232 13.57 12.59 -27.55
N LEU A 233 14.41 12.73 -26.52
CA LEU A 233 15.32 13.88 -26.41
C LEU A 233 16.75 13.45 -26.74
N ASP A 234 17.48 14.35 -27.38
CA ASP A 234 18.92 14.21 -27.59
C ASP A 234 19.72 14.46 -26.28
N GLU A 235 21.04 14.28 -26.33
CA GLU A 235 21.93 14.50 -25.18
C GLU A 235 21.91 15.96 -24.67
N GLN A 236 21.46 16.92 -25.49
CA GLN A 236 21.34 18.32 -25.14
C GLN A 236 19.95 18.67 -24.57
N GLY A 237 19.01 17.75 -24.56
CA GLY A 237 17.64 17.95 -24.08
C GLY A 237 16.68 18.52 -25.12
N ASN A 238 17.06 18.57 -26.38
CA ASN A 238 16.16 18.95 -27.48
C ASN A 238 15.43 17.70 -28.01
N VAL A 239 14.29 17.93 -28.66
CA VAL A 239 13.54 16.82 -29.29
C VAL A 239 14.34 16.25 -30.47
N ASP A 240 14.69 14.99 -30.38
CA ASP A 240 15.18 14.21 -31.52
C ASP A 240 13.96 13.76 -32.35
N LYS A 241 13.72 14.46 -33.45
CA LYS A 241 12.56 14.21 -34.30
C LYS A 241 12.62 12.84 -34.97
N ASP A 242 13.82 12.42 -35.41
CA ASP A 242 13.99 11.14 -36.09
C ASP A 242 13.74 9.99 -35.14
N ALA A 243 14.31 9.99 -33.95
CA ALA A 243 14.06 8.98 -32.93
C ALA A 243 12.60 9.03 -32.39
N SER A 244 11.97 10.20 -32.40
CA SER A 244 10.57 10.37 -31.99
C SER A 244 9.59 9.73 -32.96
N ARG A 245 9.90 9.70 -34.28
CA ARG A 245 9.12 8.96 -35.29
C ARG A 245 9.39 7.47 -35.21
N ARG A 246 8.59 6.78 -34.38
CA ARG A 246 8.80 5.38 -34.12
C ARG A 246 7.50 4.60 -33.95
N VAL A 247 7.60 3.29 -34.07
CA VAL A 247 6.61 2.34 -33.60
C VAL A 247 7.26 1.47 -32.52
N GLU A 248 6.61 1.36 -31.38
CA GLU A 248 7.03 0.48 -30.31
C GLU A 248 6.17 -0.76 -30.27
N VAL A 249 6.79 -1.94 -30.15
CA VAL A 249 6.11 -3.18 -29.86
C VAL A 249 6.49 -3.58 -28.43
N LYS A 250 5.50 -3.64 -27.56
CA LYS A 250 5.69 -3.94 -26.14
C LYS A 250 4.64 -4.88 -25.61
N PHE A 251 4.88 -5.40 -24.45
CA PHE A 251 3.90 -6.28 -23.77
C PHE A 251 3.57 -5.72 -22.41
N ARG A 252 2.39 -6.08 -21.92
CA ARG A 252 1.94 -5.81 -20.55
C ARG A 252 1.57 -7.13 -19.88
N LEU A 253 2.01 -7.31 -18.66
CA LEU A 253 1.62 -8.45 -17.84
C LEU A 253 0.35 -8.13 -17.06
N LYS A 254 -0.40 -9.16 -16.66
CA LYS A 254 -1.56 -9.05 -15.77
C LYS A 254 -1.11 -8.44 -14.44
N ASP A 255 -1.95 -7.58 -13.89
CA ASP A 255 -1.74 -6.91 -12.60
C ASP A 255 -0.52 -5.96 -12.52
N GLU A 256 0.19 -5.73 -13.64
CA GLU A 256 1.36 -4.84 -13.68
C GLU A 256 1.00 -3.39 -13.30
N GLU A 257 -0.15 -2.89 -13.70
CA GLU A 257 -0.60 -1.54 -13.36
C GLU A 257 -0.86 -1.41 -11.84
N MET A 258 -1.49 -2.40 -11.24
CA MET A 258 -1.72 -2.45 -9.79
C MET A 258 -0.40 -2.53 -9.02
N ILE A 259 0.57 -3.28 -9.54
CA ILE A 259 1.91 -3.41 -8.95
C ILE A 259 2.67 -2.10 -9.00
N ASN A 260 2.64 -1.40 -10.13
CA ASN A 260 3.29 -0.11 -10.28
C ASN A 260 2.69 0.92 -9.32
N GLN A 261 1.37 0.98 -9.18
CA GLN A 261 0.69 1.84 -8.20
C GLN A 261 1.07 1.49 -6.76
N LEU A 262 1.14 0.23 -6.40
CA LEU A 262 1.57 -0.22 -5.06
C LEU A 262 3.03 0.15 -4.77
N ASN A 263 3.91 -0.03 -5.74
CA ASN A 263 5.31 0.37 -5.60
C ASN A 263 5.49 1.89 -5.44
N GLU A 264 4.70 2.69 -6.15
CA GLU A 264 4.68 4.15 -5.97
C GLU A 264 4.22 4.56 -4.57
N ILE A 265 3.16 3.92 -4.05
CA ILE A 265 2.66 4.17 -2.69
C ILE A 265 3.70 3.79 -1.64
N MET A 266 4.36 2.64 -1.79
CA MET A 266 5.40 2.18 -0.87
C MET A 266 6.62 3.09 -0.85
N THR A 267 7.09 3.53 -2.02
CA THR A 267 8.22 4.47 -2.13
C THR A 267 7.90 5.86 -1.56
N GLN A 268 6.65 6.32 -1.67
CA GLN A 268 6.21 7.57 -1.05
C GLN A 268 6.16 7.46 0.47
N SER A 269 5.66 6.36 1.03
CA SER A 269 5.60 6.13 2.48
C SER A 269 6.99 6.04 3.13
N GLU A 270 7.95 5.37 2.49
CA GLU A 270 9.34 5.34 2.96
C GLU A 270 10.04 6.70 2.90
N GLY A 271 9.63 7.55 1.97
CA GLY A 271 10.12 8.93 1.83
C GLY A 271 9.60 9.86 2.94
N GLU A 272 8.39 9.63 3.43
CA GLU A 272 7.79 10.40 4.52
C GLU A 272 8.33 9.97 5.90
N ASP A 273 8.52 8.68 6.13
CA ASP A 273 9.11 8.17 7.37
C ASP A 273 10.56 8.64 7.57
N LYS A 274 11.34 8.75 6.50
CA LYS A 274 12.71 9.32 6.54
C LYS A 274 12.73 10.83 6.79
N LYS A 275 11.66 11.57 6.45
CA LYS A 275 11.54 13.00 6.73
C LYS A 275 11.07 13.29 8.15
N THR A 276 10.22 12.44 8.73
CA THR A 276 9.79 12.55 10.12
C THR A 276 10.90 12.17 11.10
N ALA A 277 11.65 11.10 10.84
CA ALA A 277 12.79 10.68 11.66
C ALA A 277 13.91 11.74 11.74
N LYS A 278 14.13 12.52 10.67
CA LYS A 278 15.11 13.63 10.67
C LYS A 278 14.64 14.90 11.40
N LYS A 279 13.34 15.03 11.67
CA LYS A 279 12.78 16.20 12.38
C LYS A 279 12.80 16.03 13.90
N ASP A 280 12.83 14.79 14.38
CA ASP A 280 12.88 14.47 15.81
C ASP A 280 14.32 14.46 16.38
N GLU A 281 15.34 14.51 15.51
CA GLU A 281 16.78 14.61 15.91
C GLU A 281 17.33 16.04 15.84
N SER A 282 16.53 17.07 15.56
CA SER A 282 16.94 18.49 15.52
C SER A 282 16.29 19.30 16.62
#